data_a00fbc71ad6dab3a112bbf0f97abc140
#
_entry.id   a00fbc71ad6dab3a112bbf0f97abc140
#
_cell.length_a   1.000
_cell.length_b   1.000
_cell.length_c   1.000
_cell.angle_alpha   90.00
_cell.angle_beta   90.00
_cell.angle_gamma   90.00
#
_symmetry.space_group_name_H-M   'P 1'
#
loop_
_entity.id
_entity.type
_entity.pdbx_description
1 polymer ?
#
loop_
_entity_poly.entity_id
_entity_poly.type
_entity_poly.pdbx_seq_one_letter_code
_entity_poly.pdbx_strand_id
1 'polypeptide(L)'
;MLKIIGMILGLIFIILAATAISFCYRNTHWWEKDMKSIEKLGVQEKQITLPNGNTINYGELDGDGPALLLIHGQMVAWEEYASVIPDLSKNWHIYAVDLYGHGESSHEEELYYLDVNGDDLIWFIDNVIGEDTVVSGHSNGALLASYIAAYGSDLVKGVVLEDPPVFSTQGENWETSFAYLDTYQPLHEYISSEQTECWPAYYLRHCYWGQLFMKDAMPGLATYAQKYREKHPNEEVKIMFLPSSITTVFHYVEQYDMLYGEHFYDLTWNNGITHEEMLSDIDIPCVYLHAKENVAETGVYLCAASREQADRAVSYIGENCRLIETENSDHNIHGSHEDIYLDAVNSFLEERYDDYAD
;
A
#
# COMPACT_ATOMS: atom_id res chain seq x y z
N MET A 1 -47.45 8.63 -30.81
CA MET A 1 -46.81 9.33 -29.67
C MET A 1 -46.52 8.36 -28.52
N LEU A 2 -47.51 7.67 -27.92
CA LEU A 2 -47.29 6.72 -26.78
C LEU A 2 -46.31 5.59 -27.11
N LYS A 3 -46.36 4.98 -28.30
CA LYS A 3 -45.38 3.92 -28.69
C LYS A 3 -43.93 4.43 -28.77
N ILE A 4 -43.70 5.65 -29.26
CA ILE A 4 -42.40 6.28 -29.36
C ILE A 4 -41.85 6.60 -27.96
N ILE A 5 -42.70 7.13 -27.06
CA ILE A 5 -42.36 7.39 -25.66
C ILE A 5 -41.99 6.07 -24.97
N GLY A 6 -42.75 5.00 -25.17
CA GLY A 6 -42.45 3.67 -24.60
C GLY A 6 -41.11 3.10 -25.12
N MET A 7 -40.80 3.29 -26.41
CA MET A 7 -39.49 2.89 -26.98
C MET A 7 -38.32 3.68 -26.39
N ILE A 8 -38.49 5.01 -26.21
CA ILE A 8 -37.46 5.87 -25.60
C ILE A 8 -37.23 5.46 -24.14
N LEU A 9 -38.30 5.26 -23.36
CA LEU A 9 -38.17 4.82 -21.97
C LEU A 9 -37.52 3.43 -21.86
N GLY A 10 -37.85 2.51 -22.78
CA GLY A 10 -37.20 1.20 -22.87
C GLY A 10 -35.71 1.28 -23.18
N LEU A 11 -35.33 2.16 -24.12
CA LEU A 11 -33.93 2.39 -24.47
C LEU A 11 -33.16 3.01 -23.28
N ILE A 12 -33.72 4.00 -22.62
CA ILE A 12 -33.13 4.61 -21.41
C ILE A 12 -32.93 3.55 -20.31
N PHE A 13 -33.91 2.69 -20.07
CA PHE A 13 -33.79 1.61 -19.08
C PHE A 13 -32.67 0.63 -19.44
N ILE A 14 -32.55 0.24 -20.71
CA ILE A 14 -31.47 -0.64 -21.18
C ILE A 14 -30.10 0.01 -20.98
N ILE A 15 -29.96 1.28 -21.31
CA ILE A 15 -28.71 2.04 -21.11
C ILE A 15 -28.35 2.10 -19.63
N LEU A 16 -29.30 2.46 -18.76
CA LEU A 16 -29.07 2.53 -17.31
C LEU A 16 -28.69 1.16 -16.74
N ALA A 17 -29.39 0.09 -17.15
CA ALA A 17 -29.06 -1.27 -16.72
C ALA A 17 -27.66 -1.70 -17.20
N ALA A 18 -27.31 -1.44 -18.45
CA ALA A 18 -25.97 -1.74 -18.99
C ALA A 18 -24.87 -0.97 -18.26
N THR A 19 -25.12 0.32 -17.95
CA THR A 19 -24.19 1.16 -17.18
C THR A 19 -24.01 0.62 -15.77
N ALA A 20 -25.10 0.27 -15.09
CA ALA A 20 -25.02 -0.32 -13.74
C ALA A 20 -24.28 -1.66 -13.71
N ILE A 21 -24.55 -2.55 -14.67
CA ILE A 21 -23.84 -3.84 -14.82
C ILE A 21 -22.35 -3.60 -15.08
N SER A 22 -22.02 -2.68 -15.99
CA SER A 22 -20.63 -2.33 -16.29
C SER A 22 -19.93 -1.74 -15.06
N PHE A 23 -20.59 -0.88 -14.30
CA PHE A 23 -20.06 -0.34 -13.06
C PHE A 23 -19.79 -1.44 -12.03
N CYS A 24 -20.75 -2.29 -11.76
CA CYS A 24 -20.59 -3.40 -10.82
C CYS A 24 -19.47 -4.37 -11.26
N TYR A 25 -19.39 -4.70 -12.54
CA TYR A 25 -18.33 -5.54 -13.07
C TYR A 25 -16.96 -4.91 -12.88
N ARG A 26 -16.80 -3.65 -13.23
CA ARG A 26 -15.53 -2.92 -13.07
C ARG A 26 -15.11 -2.81 -11.61
N ASN A 27 -16.04 -2.57 -10.70
CA ASN A 27 -15.74 -2.50 -9.26
C ASN A 27 -15.32 -3.83 -8.64
N THR A 28 -15.75 -4.95 -9.21
CA THR A 28 -15.39 -6.28 -8.69
C THR A 28 -14.21 -6.93 -9.44
N HIS A 29 -13.70 -6.27 -10.49
CA HIS A 29 -12.59 -6.77 -11.33
C HIS A 29 -11.63 -5.60 -11.65
N TRP A 30 -11.51 -4.63 -10.73
CA TRP A 30 -10.75 -3.40 -10.96
C TRP A 30 -9.26 -3.68 -11.21
N TRP A 31 -8.71 -4.65 -10.51
CA TRP A 31 -7.32 -5.07 -10.57
C TRP A 31 -6.97 -5.89 -11.84
N GLU A 32 -7.93 -6.61 -12.42
CA GLU A 32 -7.66 -7.50 -13.57
C GLU A 32 -7.09 -6.78 -14.80
N LYS A 33 -7.45 -5.54 -15.02
CA LYS A 33 -6.96 -4.77 -16.17
C LYS A 33 -5.46 -4.52 -16.04
N ASP A 34 -5.03 -4.12 -14.86
CA ASP A 34 -3.65 -3.73 -14.60
C ASP A 34 -2.77 -5.00 -14.53
N MET A 35 -3.23 -6.07 -13.88
CA MET A 35 -2.58 -7.37 -13.93
C MET A 35 -2.41 -7.90 -15.35
N LYS A 36 -3.45 -7.87 -16.17
CA LYS A 36 -3.35 -8.25 -17.60
C LYS A 36 -2.39 -7.37 -18.40
N SER A 37 -2.18 -6.14 -17.98
CA SER A 37 -1.21 -5.24 -18.61
C SER A 37 0.22 -5.66 -18.30
N ILE A 38 0.54 -5.91 -17.05
CA ILE A 38 1.88 -6.32 -16.62
C ILE A 38 2.23 -7.76 -17.07
N GLU A 39 1.25 -8.68 -17.08
CA GLU A 39 1.41 -10.01 -17.67
C GLU A 39 1.84 -9.96 -19.14
N LYS A 40 1.26 -9.05 -19.93
CA LYS A 40 1.63 -8.85 -21.35
C LYS A 40 3.02 -8.26 -21.53
N LEU A 41 3.52 -7.51 -20.56
CA LEU A 41 4.89 -7.02 -20.55
C LEU A 41 5.89 -8.09 -20.16
N GLY A 42 5.43 -9.20 -19.59
CA GLY A 42 6.26 -10.32 -19.22
C GLY A 42 6.73 -10.32 -17.76
N VAL A 43 6.05 -9.59 -16.89
CA VAL A 43 6.30 -9.68 -15.44
C VAL A 43 6.26 -11.14 -15.02
N GLN A 44 7.27 -11.59 -14.32
CA GLN A 44 7.40 -12.93 -13.78
C GLN A 44 7.31 -12.89 -12.26
N GLU A 45 6.37 -13.63 -11.71
CA GLU A 45 6.33 -13.86 -10.27
C GLU A 45 7.35 -14.96 -9.91
N LYS A 46 8.16 -14.69 -8.90
CA LYS A 46 9.27 -15.52 -8.46
C LYS A 46 9.31 -15.62 -6.94
N GLN A 47 9.98 -16.64 -6.45
CA GLN A 47 10.26 -16.81 -5.02
C GLN A 47 11.74 -17.09 -4.81
N ILE A 48 12.30 -16.52 -3.73
CA ILE A 48 13.66 -16.81 -3.28
C ILE A 48 13.62 -17.22 -1.81
N THR A 49 14.30 -18.31 -1.49
CA THR A 49 14.51 -18.71 -0.09
C THR A 49 15.85 -18.20 0.37
N LEU A 50 15.84 -17.41 1.44
CA LEU A 50 17.02 -16.81 2.05
C LEU A 50 17.83 -17.85 2.84
N PRO A 51 19.10 -17.56 3.22
CA PRO A 51 19.90 -18.47 4.02
C PRO A 51 19.33 -18.83 5.41
N ASN A 52 18.49 -17.96 5.97
CA ASN A 52 17.77 -18.20 7.22
C ASN A 52 16.54 -19.12 7.05
N GLY A 53 16.18 -19.47 5.82
CA GLY A 53 15.07 -20.35 5.49
C GLY A 53 13.78 -19.61 5.13
N ASN A 54 13.72 -18.29 5.31
CA ASN A 54 12.56 -17.47 4.96
C ASN A 54 12.42 -17.33 3.45
N THR A 55 11.20 -17.14 2.97
CA THR A 55 10.90 -16.96 1.55
C THR A 55 10.37 -15.56 1.29
N ILE A 56 10.94 -14.88 0.29
CA ILE A 56 10.40 -13.64 -0.28
C ILE A 56 9.81 -13.97 -1.65
N ASN A 57 8.54 -13.60 -1.84
CA ASN A 57 7.86 -13.61 -3.12
C ASN A 57 7.99 -12.23 -3.76
N TYR A 58 8.12 -12.19 -5.10
CA TYR A 58 8.26 -10.92 -5.82
C TYR A 58 7.86 -11.04 -7.28
N GLY A 59 7.32 -9.94 -7.82
CA GLY A 59 7.17 -9.74 -9.25
C GLY A 59 8.43 -9.09 -9.82
N GLU A 60 8.96 -9.60 -10.94
CA GLU A 60 10.10 -9.03 -11.63
C GLU A 60 9.76 -8.73 -13.09
N LEU A 61 10.16 -7.57 -13.55
CA LEU A 61 10.12 -7.20 -14.96
C LEU A 61 11.49 -6.72 -15.40
N ASP A 62 12.15 -7.56 -16.22
CA ASP A 62 13.46 -7.26 -16.80
C ASP A 62 13.45 -5.94 -17.59
N GLY A 63 14.49 -5.12 -17.44
CA GLY A 63 14.69 -3.86 -18.13
C GLY A 63 16.17 -3.54 -18.31
N ASP A 64 16.49 -2.64 -19.24
CA ASP A 64 17.87 -2.19 -19.51
C ASP A 64 18.31 -1.05 -18.55
N GLY A 65 17.42 -0.54 -17.72
CA GLY A 65 17.65 0.54 -16.75
C GLY A 65 18.23 0.03 -15.42
N PRO A 66 18.51 0.95 -14.49
CA PRO A 66 18.90 0.59 -13.12
C PRO A 66 17.76 -0.13 -12.38
N ALA A 67 18.09 -0.81 -11.29
CA ALA A 67 17.11 -1.52 -10.50
C ALA A 67 16.20 -0.58 -9.69
N LEU A 68 14.92 -0.92 -9.65
CA LEU A 68 13.91 -0.29 -8.81
C LEU A 68 13.23 -1.35 -7.94
N LEU A 69 13.40 -1.23 -6.62
CA LEU A 69 12.69 -2.07 -5.65
C LEU A 69 11.44 -1.36 -5.16
N LEU A 70 10.28 -1.99 -5.34
CA LEU A 70 8.96 -1.51 -4.92
C LEU A 70 8.49 -2.31 -3.71
N ILE A 71 8.12 -1.60 -2.62
CA ILE A 71 7.69 -2.17 -1.34
C ILE A 71 6.29 -1.67 -1.02
N HIS A 72 5.32 -2.56 -1.08
CA HIS A 72 3.89 -2.26 -0.90
C HIS A 72 3.51 -1.84 0.53
N GLY A 73 2.31 -1.27 0.68
CA GLY A 73 1.70 -0.92 1.95
C GLY A 73 1.16 -2.14 2.73
N GLN A 74 0.59 -1.89 3.90
CA GLN A 74 -0.02 -2.96 4.69
C GLN A 74 -1.35 -3.43 4.11
N MET A 75 -1.67 -4.73 4.28
CA MET A 75 -2.89 -5.39 3.82
C MET A 75 -3.07 -5.41 2.30
N VAL A 76 -1.98 -5.28 1.54
CA VAL A 76 -1.91 -5.43 0.09
C VAL A 76 -0.76 -6.37 -0.28
N ALA A 77 -0.37 -6.47 -1.54
CA ALA A 77 0.71 -7.31 -2.03
C ALA A 77 1.48 -6.57 -3.15
N TRP A 78 2.51 -7.19 -3.72
CA TRP A 78 3.36 -6.57 -4.75
C TRP A 78 2.57 -6.02 -5.95
N GLU A 79 1.42 -6.61 -6.27
CA GLU A 79 0.53 -6.18 -7.35
C GLU A 79 -0.11 -4.80 -7.11
N GLU A 80 0.05 -4.21 -5.93
CA GLU A 80 -0.37 -2.83 -5.68
C GLU A 80 0.19 -1.87 -6.74
N TYR A 81 1.42 -2.13 -7.19
CA TYR A 81 2.11 -1.33 -8.21
C TYR A 81 1.75 -1.67 -9.65
N ALA A 82 0.83 -2.62 -9.89
CA ALA A 82 0.50 -3.07 -11.26
C ALA A 82 0.06 -1.95 -12.21
N SER A 83 -0.51 -0.86 -11.68
CA SER A 83 -0.93 0.29 -12.49
C SER A 83 0.24 1.09 -13.05
N VAL A 84 1.33 1.26 -12.28
CA VAL A 84 2.50 2.10 -12.64
C VAL A 84 3.67 1.33 -13.24
N ILE A 85 3.75 0.01 -13.03
CA ILE A 85 4.79 -0.84 -13.63
C ILE A 85 4.93 -0.64 -15.14
N PRO A 86 3.86 -0.50 -15.96
CA PRO A 86 4.00 -0.28 -17.40
C PRO A 86 4.75 0.99 -17.78
N ASP A 87 4.63 2.04 -17.00
CA ASP A 87 5.33 3.30 -17.25
C ASP A 87 6.74 3.29 -16.65
N LEU A 88 6.95 2.73 -15.47
CA LEU A 88 8.26 2.53 -14.85
C LEU A 88 9.17 1.62 -15.69
N SER A 89 8.63 0.57 -16.31
CA SER A 89 9.39 -0.41 -17.12
C SER A 89 10.08 0.19 -18.35
N LYS A 90 9.74 1.42 -18.72
CA LYS A 90 10.41 2.12 -19.81
C LYS A 90 11.85 2.51 -19.48
N ASN A 91 12.14 2.64 -18.17
CA ASN A 91 13.41 3.18 -17.69
C ASN A 91 14.07 2.32 -16.61
N TRP A 92 13.35 1.35 -16.02
CA TRP A 92 13.78 0.61 -14.84
C TRP A 92 13.72 -0.90 -15.05
N HIS A 93 14.66 -1.62 -14.43
CA HIS A 93 14.49 -3.03 -14.09
C HIS A 93 13.73 -3.11 -12.76
N ILE A 94 12.57 -3.74 -12.75
CA ILE A 94 11.61 -3.62 -11.64
C ILE A 94 11.58 -4.91 -10.82
N TYR A 95 11.66 -4.75 -9.50
CA TYR A 95 11.39 -5.76 -8.49
C TYR A 95 10.31 -5.23 -7.55
N ALA A 96 9.19 -5.95 -7.41
CA ALA A 96 8.11 -5.62 -6.49
C ALA A 96 7.94 -6.79 -5.53
N VAL A 97 8.20 -6.60 -4.24
CA VAL A 97 8.25 -7.69 -3.24
C VAL A 97 6.97 -7.77 -2.44
N ASP A 98 6.63 -9.00 -1.99
CA ASP A 98 5.70 -9.19 -0.88
C ASP A 98 6.44 -9.12 0.45
N LEU A 99 5.91 -8.32 1.38
CA LEU A 99 6.40 -8.30 2.76
C LEU A 99 6.08 -9.60 3.49
N TYR A 100 6.80 -9.93 4.54
CA TYR A 100 6.41 -11.03 5.42
C TYR A 100 5.00 -10.80 5.97
N GLY A 101 4.23 -11.88 6.10
CA GLY A 101 2.82 -11.81 6.48
C GLY A 101 1.88 -11.30 5.40
N HIS A 102 2.38 -11.11 4.17
CA HIS A 102 1.60 -10.67 3.01
C HIS A 102 1.89 -11.55 1.80
N GLY A 103 0.93 -11.63 0.88
CA GLY A 103 1.06 -12.35 -0.39
C GLY A 103 1.55 -13.78 -0.21
N GLU A 104 2.54 -14.16 -0.99
CA GLU A 104 3.14 -15.50 -0.99
C GLU A 104 4.51 -15.54 -0.28
N SER A 105 4.90 -14.47 0.44
CA SER A 105 6.08 -14.46 1.30
C SER A 105 5.85 -15.25 2.58
N SER A 106 6.90 -15.49 3.39
CA SER A 106 6.80 -16.21 4.67
C SER A 106 5.81 -15.56 5.65
N HIS A 107 5.05 -16.41 6.38
CA HIS A 107 3.98 -16.02 7.30
C HIS A 107 4.24 -16.53 8.73
N GLU A 108 5.41 -16.23 9.29
CA GLU A 108 5.78 -16.56 10.66
C GLU A 108 5.84 -15.27 11.51
N GLU A 109 5.19 -15.26 12.68
CA GLU A 109 5.06 -14.09 13.56
C GLU A 109 6.41 -13.46 13.94
N GLU A 110 7.45 -14.29 14.10
CA GLU A 110 8.80 -13.84 14.44
C GLU A 110 9.45 -12.96 13.36
N LEU A 111 8.85 -12.88 12.15
CA LEU A 111 9.34 -12.10 11.03
C LEU A 111 8.70 -10.71 10.94
N TYR A 112 7.67 -10.41 11.74
CA TYR A 112 6.86 -9.22 11.58
C TYR A 112 7.42 -7.98 12.28
N TYR A 113 8.74 -7.81 12.27
CA TYR A 113 9.45 -6.66 12.83
C TYR A 113 10.15 -5.85 11.74
N LEU A 114 10.33 -4.55 11.98
CA LEU A 114 10.94 -3.60 11.05
C LEU A 114 12.36 -4.04 10.63
N ASP A 115 13.19 -4.35 11.61
CA ASP A 115 14.58 -4.76 11.39
C ASP A 115 14.69 -6.12 10.70
N VAL A 116 13.85 -7.10 11.07
CA VAL A 116 13.85 -8.43 10.43
C VAL A 116 13.46 -8.35 8.95
N ASN A 117 12.36 -7.63 8.64
CA ASN A 117 11.97 -7.39 7.25
C ASN A 117 13.03 -6.58 6.50
N GLY A 118 13.54 -5.51 7.13
CA GLY A 118 14.52 -4.62 6.55
C GLY A 118 15.83 -5.31 6.22
N ASP A 119 16.40 -6.09 7.15
CA ASP A 119 17.65 -6.84 6.96
C ASP A 119 17.52 -7.88 5.83
N ASP A 120 16.39 -8.59 5.77
CA ASP A 120 16.16 -9.59 4.73
C ASP A 120 15.93 -8.93 3.34
N LEU A 121 15.33 -7.73 3.29
CA LEU A 121 15.24 -6.94 2.06
C LEU A 121 16.60 -6.34 1.64
N ILE A 122 17.45 -5.94 2.57
CA ILE A 122 18.84 -5.55 2.29
C ILE A 122 19.59 -6.74 1.71
N TRP A 123 19.45 -7.93 2.31
CA TRP A 123 20.00 -9.16 1.75
C TRP A 123 19.48 -9.42 0.32
N PHE A 124 18.19 -9.19 0.06
CA PHE A 124 17.58 -9.34 -1.27
C PHE A 124 18.23 -8.38 -2.28
N ILE A 125 18.46 -7.11 -1.92
CA ILE A 125 19.16 -6.15 -2.77
C ILE A 125 20.57 -6.66 -3.09
N ASP A 126 21.34 -7.11 -2.10
CA ASP A 126 22.73 -7.53 -2.26
C ASP A 126 22.90 -8.82 -3.06
N ASN A 127 21.94 -9.76 -2.94
CA ASN A 127 22.14 -11.13 -3.45
C ASN A 127 21.23 -11.51 -4.61
N VAL A 128 20.09 -10.84 -4.77
CA VAL A 128 19.13 -11.10 -5.86
C VAL A 128 19.21 -9.99 -6.91
N ILE A 129 19.14 -8.73 -6.50
CA ILE A 129 19.29 -7.60 -7.41
C ILE A 129 20.75 -7.43 -7.82
N GLY A 130 21.66 -7.23 -6.87
CA GLY A 130 23.12 -7.22 -7.06
C GLY A 130 23.66 -6.04 -7.86
N GLU A 131 22.87 -4.95 -7.99
CA GLU A 131 23.25 -3.72 -8.69
C GLU A 131 22.70 -2.48 -7.98
N ASP A 132 23.15 -1.29 -8.41
CA ASP A 132 22.67 0.00 -7.89
C ASP A 132 21.15 0.10 -7.98
N THR A 133 20.50 0.29 -6.84
CA THR A 133 19.06 0.19 -6.67
C THR A 133 18.47 1.47 -6.09
N VAL A 134 17.36 1.94 -6.67
CA VAL A 134 16.47 2.90 -6.02
C VAL A 134 15.35 2.12 -5.32
N VAL A 135 15.05 2.50 -4.08
CA VAL A 135 13.99 1.86 -3.29
C VAL A 135 12.79 2.79 -3.21
N SER A 136 11.61 2.29 -3.52
CA SER A 136 10.35 3.02 -3.33
C SER A 136 9.42 2.22 -2.45
N GLY A 137 8.92 2.84 -1.37
CA GLY A 137 7.96 2.20 -0.48
C GLY A 137 6.72 3.05 -0.29
N HIS A 138 5.55 2.39 -0.18
CA HIS A 138 4.27 3.00 0.11
C HIS A 138 3.84 2.71 1.55
N SER A 139 3.36 3.73 2.27
CA SER A 139 2.77 3.54 3.62
C SER A 139 3.74 2.80 4.58
N ASN A 140 3.37 1.64 5.10
CA ASN A 140 4.24 0.75 5.87
C ASN A 140 5.52 0.39 5.10
N GLY A 141 5.42 0.10 3.80
CA GLY A 141 6.56 -0.14 2.94
C GLY A 141 7.53 1.05 2.86
N ALA A 142 7.04 2.28 3.06
CA ALA A 142 7.89 3.46 3.12
C ALA A 142 8.67 3.56 4.45
N LEU A 143 8.14 3.01 5.55
CA LEU A 143 8.92 2.85 6.79
C LEU A 143 10.05 1.83 6.59
N LEU A 144 9.78 0.72 5.89
CA LEU A 144 10.83 -0.25 5.51
C LEU A 144 11.83 0.34 4.52
N ALA A 145 11.37 1.12 3.53
CA ALA A 145 12.27 1.85 2.63
C ALA A 145 13.16 2.85 3.39
N SER A 146 12.63 3.51 4.45
CA SER A 146 13.43 4.35 5.35
C SER A 146 14.49 3.56 6.10
N TYR A 147 14.15 2.36 6.59
CA TYR A 147 15.10 1.45 7.24
C TYR A 147 16.22 1.04 6.28
N ILE A 148 15.86 0.63 5.07
CA ILE A 148 16.81 0.24 4.02
C ILE A 148 17.72 1.43 3.64
N ALA A 149 17.17 2.63 3.56
CA ALA A 149 17.94 3.84 3.25
C ALA A 149 18.92 4.23 4.36
N ALA A 150 18.55 3.98 5.63
CA ALA A 150 19.38 4.28 6.79
C ALA A 150 20.47 3.23 7.04
N TYR A 151 20.16 1.95 6.84
CA TYR A 151 21.01 0.83 7.27
C TYR A 151 21.39 -0.12 6.14
N GLY A 152 20.99 0.21 4.90
CA GLY A 152 21.18 -0.61 3.71
C GLY A 152 22.61 -0.67 3.20
N SER A 153 22.76 -1.38 2.09
CA SER A 153 24.03 -1.56 1.43
C SER A 153 24.46 -0.35 0.59
N ASP A 154 25.73 -0.33 0.19
CA ASP A 154 26.26 0.65 -0.77
C ASP A 154 25.55 0.61 -2.15
N LEU A 155 24.73 -0.41 -2.41
CA LEU A 155 23.93 -0.51 -3.63
C LEU A 155 22.65 0.35 -3.60
N VAL A 156 22.20 0.82 -2.44
CA VAL A 156 21.04 1.72 -2.34
C VAL A 156 21.45 3.14 -2.69
N LYS A 157 20.94 3.68 -3.80
CA LYS A 157 21.35 4.97 -4.36
C LYS A 157 20.32 6.08 -4.16
N GLY A 158 19.13 5.76 -3.74
CA GLY A 158 18.10 6.73 -3.46
C GLY A 158 16.82 6.06 -2.95
N VAL A 159 15.96 6.86 -2.33
CA VAL A 159 14.72 6.37 -1.75
C VAL A 159 13.54 7.29 -2.06
N VAL A 160 12.39 6.69 -2.39
CA VAL A 160 11.08 7.36 -2.47
C VAL A 160 10.22 6.87 -1.33
N LEU A 161 9.83 7.78 -0.45
CA LEU A 161 8.95 7.52 0.69
C LEU A 161 7.55 8.01 0.35
N GLU A 162 6.67 7.11 -0.06
CA GLU A 162 5.31 7.42 -0.44
C GLU A 162 4.38 7.35 0.77
N ASP A 163 4.00 8.53 1.26
CA ASP A 163 3.08 8.78 2.38
C ASP A 163 3.29 7.87 3.61
N PRO A 164 4.53 7.81 4.16
CA PRO A 164 4.83 6.97 5.31
C PRO A 164 4.08 7.43 6.56
N PRO A 165 3.58 6.51 7.41
CA PRO A 165 2.90 6.85 8.66
C PRO A 165 3.89 7.22 9.78
N VAL A 166 4.85 8.12 9.48
CA VAL A 166 5.89 8.55 10.41
C VAL A 166 5.30 9.32 11.58
N PHE A 167 5.74 9.01 12.79
CA PHE A 167 5.29 9.61 14.05
C PHE A 167 3.79 9.45 14.38
N SER A 168 2.97 9.01 13.44
CA SER A 168 1.57 8.66 13.66
C SER A 168 1.42 7.22 14.17
N THR A 169 2.37 6.33 13.82
CA THR A 169 2.43 4.93 14.27
C THR A 169 3.46 4.74 15.39
N GLN A 170 3.77 5.78 16.14
CA GLN A 170 4.71 5.75 17.26
C GLN A 170 4.32 6.74 18.37
N GLY A 171 4.51 6.35 19.62
CA GLY A 171 4.37 7.23 20.78
C GLY A 171 2.93 7.61 21.14
N GLU A 172 2.75 8.77 21.78
CA GLU A 172 1.49 9.19 22.41
C GLU A 172 0.35 9.45 21.40
N ASN A 173 0.66 9.69 20.13
CA ASN A 173 -0.33 9.98 19.09
C ASN A 173 -0.95 8.73 18.46
N TRP A 174 -0.43 7.56 18.76
CA TRP A 174 -0.83 6.31 18.12
C TRP A 174 -2.33 6.02 18.28
N GLU A 175 -2.84 5.95 19.51
CA GLU A 175 -4.24 5.60 19.78
C GLU A 175 -5.26 6.64 19.26
N THR A 176 -4.79 7.82 18.84
CA THR A 176 -5.63 8.87 18.23
C THR A 176 -5.44 9.00 16.74
N SER A 177 -4.53 8.21 16.16
CA SER A 177 -4.29 8.20 14.72
C SER A 177 -5.45 7.57 13.96
N PHE A 178 -5.61 7.99 12.70
CA PHE A 178 -6.60 7.39 11.81
C PHE A 178 -6.35 5.88 11.62
N ALA A 179 -5.11 5.50 11.39
CA ALA A 179 -4.73 4.10 11.19
C ALA A 179 -5.14 3.22 12.39
N TYR A 180 -4.88 3.68 13.62
CA TYR A 180 -5.28 2.96 14.82
C TYR A 180 -6.80 2.79 14.90
N LEU A 181 -7.54 3.89 14.81
CA LEU A 181 -8.99 3.90 14.98
C LEU A 181 -9.73 3.17 13.85
N ASP A 182 -9.21 3.22 12.62
CA ASP A 182 -9.86 2.63 11.44
C ASP A 182 -9.53 1.15 11.27
N THR A 183 -8.28 0.77 11.54
CA THR A 183 -7.77 -0.55 11.18
C THR A 183 -7.29 -1.36 12.37
N TYR A 184 -6.32 -0.85 13.14
CA TYR A 184 -5.59 -1.68 14.11
C TYR A 184 -6.39 -1.99 15.37
N GLN A 185 -7.16 -1.05 15.89
CA GLN A 185 -8.06 -1.33 17.01
C GLN A 185 -9.15 -2.35 16.63
N PRO A 186 -9.89 -2.20 15.51
CA PRO A 186 -10.83 -3.24 15.05
C PRO A 186 -10.16 -4.59 14.79
N LEU A 187 -8.92 -4.60 14.28
CA LEU A 187 -8.18 -5.84 14.01
C LEU A 187 -7.83 -6.55 15.31
N HIS A 188 -7.27 -5.85 16.28
CA HIS A 188 -6.96 -6.38 17.61
C HIS A 188 -8.21 -6.96 18.30
N GLU A 189 -9.31 -6.21 18.30
CA GLU A 189 -10.58 -6.67 18.86
C GLU A 189 -11.11 -7.92 18.14
N TYR A 190 -10.91 -8.00 16.82
CA TYR A 190 -11.31 -9.15 16.01
C TYR A 190 -10.53 -10.42 16.38
N ILE A 191 -9.20 -10.36 16.43
CA ILE A 191 -8.37 -11.54 16.73
C ILE A 191 -8.37 -11.92 18.21
N SER A 192 -8.59 -10.96 19.13
CA SER A 192 -8.60 -11.18 20.57
C SER A 192 -9.91 -11.79 21.10
N SER A 193 -10.93 -11.91 20.28
CA SER A 193 -12.24 -12.40 20.68
C SER A 193 -12.75 -13.53 19.79
N GLU A 194 -13.63 -14.39 20.34
CA GLU A 194 -14.30 -15.43 19.54
C GLU A 194 -15.28 -14.78 18.55
N GLN A 195 -14.82 -14.62 17.29
CA GLN A 195 -15.63 -14.05 16.23
C GLN A 195 -16.46 -15.09 15.50
N THR A 196 -17.69 -14.73 15.21
CA THR A 196 -18.61 -15.49 14.34
C THR A 196 -18.77 -14.87 12.97
N GLU A 197 -18.26 -13.65 12.80
CA GLU A 197 -18.28 -12.90 11.55
C GLU A 197 -16.95 -13.03 10.80
N CYS A 198 -16.97 -12.94 9.46
CA CYS A 198 -15.75 -12.78 8.68
C CYS A 198 -15.17 -11.38 8.87
N TRP A 199 -13.86 -11.24 8.71
CA TRP A 199 -13.17 -9.96 8.88
C TRP A 199 -13.81 -8.80 8.08
N PRO A 200 -14.16 -8.93 6.79
CA PRO A 200 -14.79 -7.84 6.06
C PRO A 200 -16.11 -7.35 6.69
N ALA A 201 -16.91 -8.26 7.25
CA ALA A 201 -18.15 -7.88 7.92
C ALA A 201 -17.89 -7.18 9.25
N TYR A 202 -16.92 -7.67 10.01
CA TYR A 202 -16.50 -7.06 11.27
C TYR A 202 -15.92 -5.67 11.04
N TYR A 203 -14.96 -5.54 10.12
CA TYR A 203 -14.36 -4.26 9.74
C TYR A 203 -15.40 -3.21 9.34
N LEU A 204 -16.35 -3.55 8.46
CA LEU A 204 -17.42 -2.64 8.06
C LEU A 204 -18.30 -2.18 9.23
N ARG A 205 -18.39 -2.92 10.33
CA ARG A 205 -19.11 -2.48 11.53
C ARG A 205 -18.32 -1.54 12.40
N HIS A 206 -16.99 -1.65 12.40
CA HIS A 206 -16.12 -1.06 13.40
C HIS A 206 -15.17 0.00 12.83
N CYS A 207 -14.89 0.02 11.51
CA CYS A 207 -13.96 0.97 10.91
C CYS A 207 -14.40 2.43 11.12
N TYR A 208 -13.45 3.26 11.47
CA TYR A 208 -13.68 4.67 11.80
C TYR A 208 -14.19 5.47 10.60
N TRP A 209 -13.60 5.26 9.42
CA TRP A 209 -14.02 5.89 8.17
C TRP A 209 -15.51 5.64 7.86
N GLY A 210 -15.93 4.39 7.99
CA GLY A 210 -17.33 4.02 7.77
C GLY A 210 -18.30 4.70 8.74
N GLN A 211 -17.88 4.82 10.01
CA GLN A 211 -18.68 5.52 11.02
C GLN A 211 -18.79 7.03 10.75
N LEU A 212 -17.77 7.64 10.15
CA LEU A 212 -17.81 9.06 9.78
C LEU A 212 -18.71 9.33 8.57
N PHE A 213 -18.54 8.56 7.49
CA PHE A 213 -19.09 8.90 6.17
C PHE A 213 -20.32 8.10 5.74
N MET A 214 -20.51 6.90 6.31
CA MET A 214 -21.56 5.95 5.86
C MET A 214 -22.31 5.29 7.02
N LYS A 215 -22.33 5.89 8.17
CA LYS A 215 -22.82 5.34 9.45
C LYS A 215 -24.08 4.46 9.32
N ASP A 216 -25.13 4.97 8.68
CA ASP A 216 -26.43 4.27 8.56
C ASP A 216 -26.38 3.09 7.58
N ALA A 217 -25.43 3.09 6.64
CA ALA A 217 -25.29 2.04 5.63
C ALA A 217 -24.43 0.86 6.12
N MET A 218 -23.49 1.11 7.05
CA MET A 218 -22.49 0.13 7.47
C MET A 218 -23.08 -1.19 8.01
N PRO A 219 -24.13 -1.22 8.84
CA PRO A 219 -24.73 -2.48 9.31
C PRO A 219 -25.29 -3.33 8.16
N GLY A 220 -25.85 -2.67 7.13
CA GLY A 220 -26.37 -3.33 5.93
C GLY A 220 -25.25 -3.94 5.08
N LEU A 221 -24.15 -3.19 4.89
CA LEU A 221 -22.95 -3.62 4.16
C LEU A 221 -22.28 -4.81 4.86
N ALA A 222 -22.10 -4.74 6.17
CA ALA A 222 -21.56 -5.82 6.97
C ALA A 222 -22.40 -7.11 6.88
N THR A 223 -23.71 -6.96 6.96
CA THR A 223 -24.64 -8.10 6.79
C THR A 223 -24.54 -8.71 5.39
N TYR A 224 -24.35 -7.88 4.37
CA TYR A 224 -24.13 -8.34 3.01
C TYR A 224 -22.79 -9.09 2.89
N ALA A 225 -21.70 -8.54 3.42
CA ALA A 225 -20.37 -9.16 3.40
C ALA A 225 -20.38 -10.54 4.07
N GLN A 226 -20.99 -10.65 5.25
CA GLN A 226 -21.13 -11.92 5.95
C GLN A 226 -21.92 -12.96 5.13
N LYS A 227 -23.06 -12.58 4.56
CA LYS A 227 -23.85 -13.48 3.71
C LYS A 227 -23.13 -13.86 2.42
N TYR A 228 -22.30 -12.97 1.90
CA TYR A 228 -21.48 -13.28 0.73
C TYR A 228 -20.46 -14.36 1.09
N ARG A 229 -19.70 -14.20 2.19
CA ARG A 229 -18.73 -15.17 2.68
C ARG A 229 -19.39 -16.54 2.98
N GLU A 230 -20.56 -16.57 3.60
CA GLU A 230 -21.28 -17.81 3.87
C GLU A 230 -21.64 -18.60 2.60
N LYS A 231 -21.91 -17.90 1.50
CA LYS A 231 -22.24 -18.51 0.20
C LYS A 231 -20.99 -18.83 -0.62
N HIS A 232 -19.90 -18.11 -0.41
CA HIS A 232 -18.65 -18.16 -1.15
C HIS A 232 -17.47 -18.23 -0.17
N PRO A 233 -17.31 -19.35 0.56
CA PRO A 233 -16.36 -19.44 1.69
C PRO A 233 -14.90 -19.29 1.27
N ASN A 234 -14.56 -19.57 0.00
CA ASN A 234 -13.19 -19.53 -0.53
C ASN A 234 -12.99 -18.40 -1.55
N GLU A 235 -13.88 -17.41 -1.58
CA GLU A 235 -13.76 -16.27 -2.48
C GLU A 235 -13.61 -14.98 -1.67
N GLU A 236 -12.91 -14.01 -2.21
CA GLU A 236 -12.89 -12.65 -1.63
C GLU A 236 -14.30 -12.07 -1.52
N VAL A 237 -14.54 -11.25 -0.52
CA VAL A 237 -15.84 -10.58 -0.36
C VAL A 237 -15.98 -9.46 -1.38
N LYS A 238 -16.95 -9.60 -2.30
CA LYS A 238 -17.21 -8.63 -3.38
C LYS A 238 -18.45 -7.80 -3.08
N ILE A 239 -18.25 -6.49 -2.86
CA ILE A 239 -19.33 -5.53 -2.66
C ILE A 239 -19.45 -4.67 -3.92
N MET A 240 -20.13 -5.20 -4.94
CA MET A 240 -20.17 -4.69 -6.31
C MET A 240 -20.64 -3.24 -6.47
N PHE A 241 -21.32 -2.68 -5.48
CA PHE A 241 -21.86 -1.32 -5.51
C PHE A 241 -21.02 -0.29 -4.73
N LEU A 242 -19.95 -0.71 -4.06
CA LEU A 242 -18.95 0.18 -3.48
C LEU A 242 -17.79 0.44 -4.45
N PRO A 243 -17.18 1.63 -4.41
CA PRO A 243 -15.96 1.91 -5.17
C PRO A 243 -14.82 0.97 -4.80
N SER A 244 -13.95 0.68 -5.76
CA SER A 244 -12.76 -0.14 -5.53
C SER A 244 -11.85 0.44 -4.43
N SER A 245 -11.73 1.77 -4.34
CA SER A 245 -10.97 2.44 -3.28
C SER A 245 -11.40 2.07 -1.84
N ILE A 246 -12.64 1.59 -1.66
CA ILE A 246 -13.13 1.09 -0.36
C ILE A 246 -12.95 -0.42 -0.23
N THR A 247 -13.00 -1.15 -1.34
CA THR A 247 -13.03 -2.63 -1.32
C THR A 247 -11.67 -3.27 -1.56
N THR A 248 -10.64 -2.49 -1.87
CA THR A 248 -9.27 -2.97 -2.08
C THR A 248 -8.76 -3.79 -0.90
N VAL A 249 -9.00 -3.34 0.32
CA VAL A 249 -8.58 -4.06 1.55
C VAL A 249 -9.17 -5.47 1.67
N PHE A 250 -10.27 -5.78 0.95
CA PHE A 250 -10.87 -7.11 0.98
C PHE A 250 -10.31 -8.05 -0.09
N HIS A 251 -9.59 -7.51 -1.07
CA HIS A 251 -8.97 -8.28 -2.14
C HIS A 251 -7.79 -9.13 -1.63
N TYR A 252 -6.96 -8.52 -0.78
CA TYR A 252 -5.74 -9.15 -0.27
C TYR A 252 -5.86 -9.76 1.13
N VAL A 253 -7.04 -9.62 1.78
CA VAL A 253 -7.22 -10.03 3.19
C VAL A 253 -6.99 -11.53 3.45
N GLU A 254 -7.18 -12.37 2.44
CA GLU A 254 -6.91 -13.81 2.55
C GLU A 254 -5.41 -14.15 2.48
N GLN A 255 -4.60 -13.21 2.01
CA GLN A 255 -3.15 -13.31 1.86
C GLN A 255 -2.41 -12.45 2.90
N TYR A 256 -3.12 -11.96 3.89
CA TYR A 256 -2.59 -11.12 4.95
C TYR A 256 -2.70 -11.83 6.30
N ASP A 257 -1.57 -11.92 7.01
CA ASP A 257 -1.59 -12.40 8.38
C ASP A 257 -1.92 -11.24 9.34
N MET A 258 -3.05 -11.36 10.03
CA MET A 258 -3.51 -10.31 10.96
C MET A 258 -2.57 -10.11 12.14
N LEU A 259 -1.71 -11.09 12.50
CA LEU A 259 -0.68 -10.92 13.52
C LEU A 259 0.35 -9.86 13.15
N TYR A 260 0.58 -9.62 11.85
CA TYR A 260 1.40 -8.49 11.41
C TYR A 260 0.82 -7.15 11.90
N GLY A 261 -0.50 -6.98 11.80
CA GLY A 261 -1.19 -5.78 12.29
C GLY A 261 -1.20 -5.68 13.81
N GLU A 262 -1.17 -6.80 14.53
CA GLU A 262 -1.08 -6.83 15.99
C GLU A 262 0.23 -6.20 16.48
N HIS A 263 1.35 -6.41 15.78
CA HIS A 263 2.61 -5.76 16.10
C HIS A 263 2.58 -4.24 15.92
N PHE A 264 1.72 -3.72 15.04
CA PHE A 264 1.45 -2.27 14.97
C PHE A 264 0.56 -1.82 16.12
N TYR A 265 -0.48 -2.60 16.47
CA TYR A 265 -1.40 -2.26 17.53
C TYR A 265 -0.68 -2.08 18.86
N ASP A 266 0.21 -2.99 19.23
CA ASP A 266 0.95 -2.98 20.49
C ASP A 266 2.30 -2.23 20.43
N LEU A 267 2.63 -1.61 19.28
CA LEU A 267 3.87 -0.87 19.03
C LEU A 267 5.16 -1.71 19.09
N THR A 268 5.06 -3.02 18.92
CA THR A 268 6.24 -3.90 18.89
C THR A 268 6.89 -3.98 17.51
N TRP A 269 6.17 -3.60 16.44
CA TRP A 269 6.65 -3.67 15.06
C TRP A 269 8.00 -2.97 14.84
N ASN A 270 8.21 -1.82 15.46
CA ASN A 270 9.46 -1.05 15.34
C ASN A 270 10.67 -1.71 16.02
N ASN A 271 10.47 -2.73 16.84
CA ASN A 271 11.50 -3.46 17.60
C ASN A 271 12.49 -2.53 18.35
N GLY A 272 11.97 -1.44 18.91
CA GLY A 272 12.75 -0.44 19.65
C GLY A 272 13.44 0.63 18.80
N ILE A 273 13.37 0.55 17.48
CA ILE A 273 13.91 1.57 16.56
C ILE A 273 12.93 2.74 16.51
N THR A 274 13.41 3.95 16.75
CA THR A 274 12.59 5.14 16.64
C THR A 274 12.62 5.71 15.22
N HIS A 275 11.52 6.32 14.78
CA HIS A 275 11.49 7.01 13.49
C HIS A 275 12.54 8.15 13.44
N GLU A 276 12.79 8.82 14.56
CA GLU A 276 13.78 9.88 14.69
C GLU A 276 15.20 9.38 14.39
N GLU A 277 15.62 8.28 15.04
CA GLU A 277 16.92 7.66 14.81
C GLU A 277 17.06 7.19 13.35
N MET A 278 16.10 6.41 12.88
CA MET A 278 16.11 5.87 11.51
C MET A 278 16.18 6.97 10.45
N LEU A 279 15.35 8.01 10.55
CA LEU A 279 15.32 9.10 9.56
C LEU A 279 16.60 9.96 9.60
N SER A 280 17.23 10.11 10.78
CA SER A 280 18.48 10.85 10.93
C SER A 280 19.70 10.14 10.32
N ASP A 281 19.62 8.82 10.14
CA ASP A 281 20.68 8.01 9.57
C ASP A 281 20.57 7.90 8.03
N ILE A 282 19.56 8.48 7.40
CA ILE A 282 19.42 8.53 5.94
C ILE A 282 20.37 9.59 5.38
N ASP A 283 21.42 9.16 4.70
CA ASP A 283 22.45 10.02 4.08
C ASP A 283 22.44 10.02 2.55
N ILE A 284 21.51 9.29 1.94
CA ILE A 284 21.30 9.19 0.49
C ILE A 284 20.16 10.11 0.00
N PRO A 285 20.09 10.43 -1.31
CA PRO A 285 19.00 11.19 -1.89
C PRO A 285 17.62 10.59 -1.58
N CYS A 286 16.71 11.42 -1.10
CA CYS A 286 15.38 11.05 -0.67
C CYS A 286 14.31 11.94 -1.31
N VAL A 287 13.22 11.34 -1.78
CA VAL A 287 11.98 12.05 -2.12
C VAL A 287 10.88 11.59 -1.19
N TYR A 288 10.33 12.51 -0.43
CA TYR A 288 9.16 12.27 0.42
C TYR A 288 7.91 12.78 -0.29
N LEU A 289 7.01 11.88 -0.65
CA LEU A 289 5.70 12.20 -1.19
C LEU A 289 4.69 12.23 -0.04
N HIS A 290 3.99 13.33 0.12
CA HIS A 290 3.00 13.52 1.18
C HIS A 290 1.60 13.69 0.58
N ALA A 291 0.68 12.80 0.95
CA ALA A 291 -0.72 12.90 0.57
C ALA A 291 -1.41 14.06 1.30
N LYS A 292 -2.48 14.57 0.71
CA LYS A 292 -3.23 15.68 1.28
C LYS A 292 -3.74 15.34 2.67
N GLU A 293 -3.41 16.22 3.61
CA GLU A 293 -3.99 16.18 4.94
C GLU A 293 -5.49 16.52 4.93
N ASN A 294 -6.31 15.67 5.50
CA ASN A 294 -7.72 15.91 5.76
C ASN A 294 -7.98 15.73 7.26
N VAL A 295 -8.83 16.58 7.83
CA VAL A 295 -9.17 16.53 9.26
C VAL A 295 -10.67 16.32 9.41
N ALA A 296 -11.04 15.26 10.14
CA ALA A 296 -12.43 15.00 10.48
C ALA A 296 -13.00 16.05 11.43
N GLU A 297 -14.33 16.17 11.52
CA GLU A 297 -15.00 17.06 12.51
C GLU A 297 -14.62 16.71 13.97
N THR A 298 -14.21 15.49 14.21
CA THR A 298 -13.72 14.98 15.51
C THR A 298 -12.31 15.45 15.85
N GLY A 299 -11.59 16.07 14.91
CA GLY A 299 -10.19 16.50 15.05
C GLY A 299 -9.16 15.41 14.66
N VAL A 300 -9.59 14.23 14.25
CA VAL A 300 -8.71 13.14 13.78
C VAL A 300 -8.21 13.49 12.37
N TYR A 301 -6.90 13.40 12.17
CA TYR A 301 -6.28 13.54 10.85
C TYR A 301 -6.51 12.27 10.03
N LEU A 302 -7.21 12.39 8.90
CA LEU A 302 -7.51 11.28 7.97
C LEU A 302 -6.38 11.15 6.94
N CYS A 303 -5.18 10.86 7.42
CA CYS A 303 -3.96 10.73 6.63
C CYS A 303 -2.98 9.79 7.35
N ALA A 304 -1.94 9.34 6.65
CA ALA A 304 -0.88 8.50 7.24
C ALA A 304 -0.05 9.31 8.25
N ALA A 305 0.37 10.51 7.85
CA ALA A 305 1.05 11.46 8.72
C ALA A 305 0.46 12.87 8.50
N SER A 306 0.42 13.70 9.54
CA SER A 306 0.08 15.11 9.38
C SER A 306 1.22 15.85 8.66
N ARG A 307 0.92 17.04 8.11
CA ARG A 307 1.94 17.89 7.51
C ARG A 307 3.06 18.25 8.51
N GLU A 308 2.73 18.47 9.76
CA GLU A 308 3.72 18.73 10.82
C GLU A 308 4.65 17.52 11.02
N GLN A 309 4.10 16.30 10.99
CA GLN A 309 4.87 15.05 11.07
C GLN A 309 5.76 14.84 9.85
N ALA A 310 5.28 15.15 8.65
CA ALA A 310 6.06 15.09 7.42
C ALA A 310 7.20 16.12 7.41
N ASP A 311 6.94 17.38 7.78
CA ASP A 311 7.97 18.42 7.91
C ASP A 311 9.03 18.04 8.96
N ARG A 312 8.61 17.43 10.07
CA ARG A 312 9.51 16.90 11.10
C ARG A 312 10.37 15.77 10.54
N ALA A 313 9.81 14.81 9.78
CA ALA A 313 10.56 13.72 9.15
C ALA A 313 11.63 14.26 8.20
N VAL A 314 11.26 15.18 7.32
CA VAL A 314 12.19 15.82 6.39
C VAL A 314 13.29 16.58 7.14
N SER A 315 12.98 17.20 8.29
CA SER A 315 14.00 17.90 9.10
C SER A 315 15.05 16.97 9.70
N TYR A 316 14.73 15.71 9.95
CA TYR A 316 15.69 14.69 10.41
C TYR A 316 16.57 14.18 9.27
N ILE A 317 16.01 13.93 8.09
CA ILE A 317 16.76 13.50 6.90
C ILE A 317 17.66 14.65 6.39
N GLY A 318 17.21 15.90 6.55
CA GLY A 318 17.98 17.09 6.21
C GLY A 318 18.01 17.41 4.72
N GLU A 319 19.15 17.92 4.22
CA GLU A 319 19.30 18.46 2.85
C GLU A 319 19.13 17.39 1.76
N ASN A 320 19.28 16.13 2.09
CA ASN A 320 19.12 15.02 1.15
C ASN A 320 17.65 14.73 0.80
N CYS A 321 16.67 15.31 1.50
CA CYS A 321 15.27 15.02 1.29
C CYS A 321 14.51 16.17 0.64
N ARG A 322 13.79 15.85 -0.44
CA ARG A 322 12.83 16.76 -1.09
C ARG A 322 11.41 16.33 -0.74
N LEU A 323 10.67 17.22 -0.07
CA LEU A 323 9.23 17.03 0.19
C LEU A 323 8.39 17.49 -1.01
N ILE A 324 7.54 16.62 -1.49
CA ILE A 324 6.52 16.91 -2.51
C ILE A 324 5.14 16.68 -1.90
N GLU A 325 4.37 17.75 -1.76
CA GLU A 325 2.99 17.68 -1.28
C GLU A 325 2.02 17.56 -2.46
N THR A 326 1.05 16.65 -2.35
CA THR A 326 0.04 16.42 -3.37
C THR A 326 -1.30 17.03 -2.94
N GLU A 327 -1.86 17.95 -3.73
CA GLU A 327 -3.06 18.72 -3.32
C GLU A 327 -4.36 17.91 -3.24
N ASN A 328 -4.49 16.83 -3.99
CA ASN A 328 -5.74 16.08 -4.14
C ASN A 328 -5.55 14.56 -4.20
N SER A 329 -4.41 14.05 -3.73
CA SER A 329 -4.16 12.61 -3.72
C SER A 329 -4.91 11.90 -2.59
N ASP A 330 -5.17 10.63 -2.82
CA ASP A 330 -5.43 9.66 -1.77
C ASP A 330 -4.10 9.24 -1.12
N HIS A 331 -4.15 8.43 -0.07
CA HIS A 331 -2.99 7.82 0.58
C HIS A 331 -2.09 7.04 -0.41
N ASN A 332 -2.70 6.34 -1.37
CA ASN A 332 -2.02 5.68 -2.49
C ASN A 332 -1.80 6.70 -3.61
N ILE A 333 -0.64 7.39 -3.60
CA ILE A 333 -0.31 8.45 -4.55
C ILE A 333 -0.03 7.86 -5.92
N HIS A 334 0.70 6.74 -6.01
CA HIS A 334 0.98 6.07 -7.28
C HIS A 334 -0.28 5.62 -8.02
N GLY A 335 -1.38 5.33 -7.29
CA GLY A 335 -2.66 4.98 -7.89
C GLY A 335 -3.55 6.19 -8.22
N SER A 336 -3.46 7.29 -7.46
CA SER A 336 -4.32 8.46 -7.62
C SER A 336 -3.69 9.62 -8.40
N HIS A 337 -2.35 9.76 -8.33
CA HIS A 337 -1.54 10.79 -8.99
C HIS A 337 -0.27 10.17 -9.57
N GLU A 338 -0.48 9.26 -10.51
CA GLU A 338 0.58 8.47 -11.17
C GLU A 338 1.71 9.35 -11.71
N ASP A 339 1.39 10.50 -12.30
CA ASP A 339 2.35 11.46 -12.87
C ASP A 339 3.33 11.97 -11.81
N ILE A 340 2.85 12.35 -10.62
CA ILE A 340 3.70 12.85 -9.54
C ILE A 340 4.62 11.73 -9.02
N TYR A 341 4.08 10.52 -8.87
CA TYR A 341 4.85 9.37 -8.43
C TYR A 341 5.94 9.00 -9.43
N LEU A 342 5.59 8.91 -10.72
CA LEU A 342 6.54 8.62 -11.79
C LEU A 342 7.64 9.68 -11.91
N ASP A 343 7.30 10.95 -11.78
CA ASP A 343 8.29 12.05 -11.77
C ASP A 343 9.24 11.94 -10.58
N ALA A 344 8.73 11.58 -9.40
CA ALA A 344 9.55 11.37 -8.21
C ALA A 344 10.55 10.23 -8.39
N VAL A 345 10.09 9.07 -8.86
CA VAL A 345 10.95 7.90 -9.11
C VAL A 345 11.95 8.18 -10.23
N ASN A 346 11.51 8.77 -11.36
CA ASN A 346 12.38 9.04 -12.49
C ASN A 346 13.40 10.18 -12.23
N SER A 347 13.19 11.01 -11.21
CA SER A 347 14.17 12.05 -10.85
C SER A 347 15.56 11.48 -10.50
N PHE A 348 15.62 10.25 -10.02
CA PHE A 348 16.90 9.58 -9.73
C PHE A 348 17.68 9.15 -10.98
N LEU A 349 17.03 9.06 -12.14
CA LEU A 349 17.72 8.80 -13.41
C LEU A 349 18.53 10.02 -13.87
N GLU A 350 18.00 11.23 -13.67
CA GLU A 350 18.65 12.48 -14.06
C GLU A 350 19.86 12.77 -13.17
N GLU A 351 19.75 12.61 -11.88
CA GLU A 351 20.86 12.79 -10.93
C GLU A 351 22.02 11.84 -11.18
N ARG A 352 21.73 10.61 -11.66
CA ARG A 352 22.77 9.61 -12.00
C ARG A 352 23.53 9.94 -13.28
N TYR A 353 22.90 10.64 -14.26
CA TYR A 353 23.57 11.01 -15.51
C TYR A 353 24.56 12.16 -15.33
N ASP A 354 24.33 13.05 -14.37
CA ASP A 354 25.24 14.18 -14.09
C ASP A 354 26.54 13.73 -13.39
N ASP A 355 26.50 12.66 -12.58
CA ASP A 355 27.68 12.09 -11.90
C ASP A 355 28.59 11.27 -12.84
N TYR A 356 28.13 10.88 -14.02
CA TYR A 356 28.94 10.13 -15.02
C TYR A 356 29.37 10.99 -16.21
N ALA A 357 29.05 12.30 -16.20
CA ALA A 357 29.41 13.21 -17.29
C ALA A 357 30.75 13.95 -17.06
N ASP A 358 31.44 13.74 -15.95
CA ASP A 358 32.79 14.17 -15.64
C ASP A 358 33.76 12.97 -15.66
#